data_fd7597e1d0a0402a7e5abf2356fc248e
#
_entry.id   fd7597e1d0a0402a7e5abf2356fc248e
#
_cell.length_a   1.000
_cell.length_b   1.000
_cell.length_c   1.000
_cell.angle_alpha   90.00
_cell.angle_beta   90.00
_cell.angle_gamma   90.00
#
_symmetry.space_group_name_H-M   'P 1'
#
loop_
_entity.id
_entity.type
_entity.pdbx_description
1 polymer ?
#
loop_
_entity_poly.entity_id
_entity_poly.type
_entity_poly.pdbx_seq_one_letter_code
_entity_poly.pdbx_strand_id
1 'polypeptide(L)'
;MYGRLPGTEPGTVLTGSHLDTVKNGGKYDGALGVVTGVAVLGYLKQSGFTPKHSLEVVGLMEEEGSRFPSGCQGSRAICGTLKEEDLEELSRDGVTLREALVSAGYQTEALKNVKRDDIRAIVELHIEQGPVLESEQKQIGIVDSIVGIVNY
;
A
#
# COMPACT_ATOMS: atom_id res chain seq x y z
N MET A 1 3.83 1.43 -7.13
CA MET A 1 5.02 0.69 -7.65
C MET A 1 4.77 -0.79 -7.46
N TYR A 2 5.15 -1.64 -8.43
CA TYR A 2 4.95 -3.09 -8.33
C TYR A 2 6.23 -3.83 -8.71
N GLY A 3 6.49 -4.92 -7.96
CA GLY A 3 7.43 -5.98 -8.35
C GLY A 3 6.69 -7.31 -8.42
N ARG A 4 6.97 -8.18 -9.40
CA ARG A 4 6.20 -9.41 -9.64
C ARG A 4 7.10 -10.64 -9.78
N LEU A 5 6.69 -11.71 -9.12
CA LEU A 5 7.13 -13.09 -9.34
C LEU A 5 5.97 -13.86 -9.97
N PRO A 6 6.05 -14.24 -11.27
CA PRO A 6 4.95 -14.91 -11.97
C PRO A 6 4.60 -16.26 -11.37
N GLY A 7 3.31 -16.56 -11.30
CA GLY A 7 2.77 -17.88 -10.94
C GLY A 7 2.37 -18.71 -12.13
N THR A 8 1.99 -19.95 -11.88
CA THR A 8 1.55 -20.93 -12.91
C THR A 8 0.05 -20.88 -13.18
N GLU A 9 -0.74 -20.29 -12.28
CA GLU A 9 -2.19 -20.16 -12.39
C GLU A 9 -2.64 -18.69 -12.30
N PRO A 10 -3.82 -18.36 -12.85
CA PRO A 10 -4.37 -17.01 -12.77
C PRO A 10 -4.61 -16.54 -11.33
N GLY A 11 -4.46 -15.25 -11.13
CA GLY A 11 -4.66 -14.56 -9.86
C GLY A 11 -3.35 -14.13 -9.23
N THR A 12 -3.47 -13.21 -8.29
CA THR A 12 -2.34 -12.55 -7.62
C THR A 12 -2.53 -12.56 -6.10
N VAL A 13 -1.49 -12.90 -5.37
CA VAL A 13 -1.36 -12.59 -3.96
C VAL A 13 -0.48 -11.36 -3.84
N LEU A 14 -1.01 -10.32 -3.23
CA LEU A 14 -0.34 -9.04 -3.06
C LEU A 14 0.28 -8.95 -1.68
N THR A 15 1.48 -8.41 -1.58
CA THR A 15 2.11 -8.01 -0.33
C THR A 15 2.69 -6.60 -0.48
N GLY A 16 3.01 -5.96 0.61
CA GLY A 16 3.56 -4.61 0.62
C GLY A 16 2.85 -3.76 1.65
N SER A 17 2.96 -2.46 1.52
CA SER A 17 2.36 -1.45 2.39
C SER A 17 2.43 -0.09 1.71
N HIS A 18 2.27 1.00 2.48
CA HIS A 18 2.41 2.36 1.97
C HIS A 18 3.86 2.86 1.97
N LEU A 19 4.12 3.91 1.21
CA LEU A 19 5.43 4.55 1.07
C LEU A 19 5.53 5.91 1.78
N ASP A 20 4.40 6.53 2.00
CA ASP A 20 4.28 7.79 2.73
C ASP A 20 4.21 7.56 4.25
N THR A 21 4.42 8.61 5.02
CA THR A 21 4.29 8.62 6.47
C THR A 21 3.59 9.90 6.92
N VAL A 22 3.05 9.91 8.14
CA VAL A 22 2.64 11.15 8.79
C VAL A 22 3.84 12.08 8.99
N LYS A 23 3.57 13.36 9.16
CA LYS A 23 4.62 14.34 9.47
C LYS A 23 5.36 13.92 10.75
N ASN A 24 6.69 13.81 10.66
CA ASN A 24 7.56 13.29 11.73
C ASN A 24 7.27 11.81 12.10
N GLY A 25 6.73 11.03 11.18
CA GLY A 25 6.47 9.60 11.36
C GLY A 25 7.72 8.75 11.55
N GLY A 26 7.51 7.52 11.99
CA GLY A 26 8.57 6.55 12.16
C GLY A 26 9.10 6.03 10.82
N LYS A 27 10.41 5.80 10.73
CA LYS A 27 11.09 5.34 9.50
C LYS A 27 10.67 3.93 9.02
N TYR A 28 9.97 3.19 9.85
CA TYR A 28 9.51 1.83 9.53
C TYR A 28 8.03 1.76 9.17
N ASP A 29 7.29 2.83 9.45
CA ASP A 29 5.86 2.91 9.18
C ASP A 29 5.62 2.82 7.68
N GLY A 30 4.83 1.85 7.25
CA GLY A 30 4.62 1.50 5.85
C GLY A 30 5.85 0.92 5.14
N ALA A 31 6.97 1.63 5.19
CA ALA A 31 8.20 1.27 4.47
C ALA A 31 8.71 -0.15 4.82
N LEU A 32 8.54 -0.62 6.06
CA LEU A 32 8.93 -1.97 6.48
C LEU A 32 8.21 -3.03 5.63
N GLY A 33 6.90 -2.90 5.45
CA GLY A 33 6.11 -3.87 4.68
C GLY A 33 6.52 -3.93 3.21
N VAL A 34 6.82 -2.77 2.61
CA VAL A 34 7.29 -2.70 1.22
C VAL A 34 8.66 -3.35 1.06
N VAL A 35 9.63 -2.97 1.91
CA VAL A 35 10.99 -3.51 1.85
C VAL A 35 11.01 -5.01 2.12
N THR A 36 10.24 -5.47 3.10
CA THR A 36 10.10 -6.91 3.40
C THR A 36 9.48 -7.66 2.22
N GLY A 37 8.43 -7.12 1.60
CA GLY A 37 7.82 -7.71 0.41
C GLY A 37 8.83 -7.87 -0.73
N VAL A 38 9.64 -6.84 -1.00
CA VAL A 38 10.72 -6.90 -2.01
C VAL A 38 11.75 -7.97 -1.65
N ALA A 39 12.19 -8.02 -0.39
CA ALA A 39 13.18 -8.99 0.07
C ALA A 39 12.67 -10.43 -0.05
N VAL A 40 11.42 -10.69 0.35
CA VAL A 40 10.78 -12.01 0.25
C VAL A 40 10.65 -12.45 -1.20
N LEU A 41 10.15 -11.60 -2.10
CA LEU A 41 10.04 -11.95 -3.51
C LEU A 41 11.42 -12.20 -4.14
N GLY A 42 12.42 -11.39 -3.76
CA GLY A 42 13.81 -11.59 -4.18
C GLY A 42 14.38 -12.93 -3.74
N TYR A 43 14.17 -13.29 -2.47
CA TYR A 43 14.60 -14.58 -1.92
C TYR A 43 13.91 -15.76 -2.62
N LEU A 44 12.60 -15.71 -2.78
CA LEU A 44 11.83 -16.76 -3.47
C LEU A 44 12.29 -16.95 -4.92
N LYS A 45 12.53 -15.84 -5.63
CA LYS A 45 13.07 -15.89 -6.99
C LYS A 45 14.46 -16.55 -7.05
N GLN A 46 15.35 -16.19 -6.14
CA GLN A 46 16.71 -16.75 -6.07
C GLN A 46 16.71 -18.23 -5.68
N SER A 47 15.76 -18.66 -4.85
CA SER A 47 15.60 -20.08 -4.47
C SER A 47 15.00 -20.96 -5.57
N GLY A 48 14.61 -20.38 -6.71
CA GLY A 48 13.94 -21.13 -7.78
C GLY A 48 12.48 -21.48 -7.49
N PHE A 49 11.88 -20.86 -6.46
CA PHE A 49 10.48 -21.10 -6.11
C PHE A 49 9.55 -20.57 -7.21
N THR A 50 8.64 -21.42 -7.64
CA THR A 50 7.58 -21.07 -8.60
C THR A 50 6.23 -21.07 -7.87
N PRO A 51 5.61 -19.93 -7.65
CA PRO A 51 4.34 -19.85 -6.93
C PRO A 51 3.18 -20.36 -7.80
N LYS A 52 2.12 -20.82 -7.17
CA LYS A 52 0.86 -21.19 -7.84
C LYS A 52 0.19 -19.95 -8.46
N HIS A 53 -0.06 -18.94 -7.66
CA HIS A 53 -0.55 -17.64 -8.12
C HIS A 53 0.61 -16.64 -8.11
N SER A 54 0.56 -15.65 -8.97
CA SER A 54 1.59 -14.61 -8.99
C SER A 54 1.72 -13.95 -7.62
N LEU A 55 2.95 -13.71 -7.18
CA LEU A 55 3.22 -12.90 -6.00
C LEU A 55 3.63 -11.50 -6.46
N GLU A 56 3.02 -10.48 -5.89
CA GLU A 56 3.37 -9.10 -6.19
C GLU A 56 3.64 -8.34 -4.92
N VAL A 57 4.66 -7.47 -4.96
CA VAL A 57 4.87 -6.45 -3.94
C VAL A 57 4.38 -5.12 -4.47
N VAL A 58 3.65 -4.38 -3.64
CA VAL A 58 3.15 -3.04 -3.94
C VAL A 58 3.67 -2.03 -2.92
N GLY A 59 4.05 -0.84 -3.43
CA GLY A 59 4.21 0.36 -2.61
C GLY A 59 3.05 1.30 -2.91
N LEU A 60 2.16 1.48 -1.96
CA LEU A 60 1.02 2.38 -2.03
C LEU A 60 1.43 3.80 -1.69
N MET A 61 0.74 4.78 -2.23
CA MET A 61 0.98 6.21 -1.98
C MET A 61 -0.23 6.84 -1.30
N GLU A 62 0.04 7.88 -0.50
CA GLU A 62 -0.99 8.68 0.19
C GLU A 62 -1.97 7.82 0.99
N GLU A 63 -1.44 6.92 1.83
CA GLU A 63 -2.25 6.13 2.75
C GLU A 63 -2.65 6.96 3.96
N GLU A 64 -1.69 7.69 4.53
CA GLU A 64 -1.76 8.40 5.80
C GLU A 64 -2.52 9.73 5.75
N GLY A 65 -2.94 10.18 4.56
CA GLY A 65 -3.62 11.47 4.41
C GLY A 65 -2.73 12.67 4.78
N SER A 66 -1.42 12.52 4.70
CA SER A 66 -0.46 13.56 5.12
C SER A 66 -0.52 14.79 4.26
N ARG A 67 -0.66 14.64 2.96
CA ARG A 67 -0.80 15.74 2.01
C ARG A 67 -2.24 15.93 1.58
N PHE A 68 -2.96 14.85 1.26
CA PHE A 68 -4.37 14.85 0.87
C PHE A 68 -5.22 14.24 1.98
N PRO A 69 -6.17 14.99 2.59
CA PRO A 69 -6.87 14.59 3.82
C PRO A 69 -7.64 13.26 3.74
N SER A 70 -8.13 12.86 2.57
CA SER A 70 -8.91 11.63 2.44
C SER A 70 -8.10 10.34 2.60
N GLY A 71 -6.78 10.40 2.44
CA GLY A 71 -5.91 9.22 2.57
C GLY A 71 -6.22 8.05 1.64
N CYS A 72 -5.48 6.97 1.79
CA CYS A 72 -5.68 5.70 1.06
C CYS A 72 -5.80 5.83 -0.46
N GLN A 73 -5.21 6.86 -1.08
CA GLN A 73 -5.37 7.16 -2.51
C GLN A 73 -4.94 5.99 -3.40
N GLY A 74 -3.78 5.39 -3.09
CA GLY A 74 -3.24 4.26 -3.86
C GLY A 74 -4.11 3.01 -3.79
N SER A 75 -4.57 2.63 -2.61
CA SER A 75 -5.43 1.46 -2.42
C SER A 75 -6.84 1.70 -2.99
N ARG A 76 -7.40 2.89 -2.85
CA ARG A 76 -8.68 3.29 -3.47
C ARG A 76 -8.62 3.18 -4.99
N ALA A 77 -7.50 3.58 -5.60
CA ALA A 77 -7.29 3.44 -7.05
C ALA A 77 -7.32 1.96 -7.47
N ILE A 78 -6.55 1.09 -6.77
CA ILE A 78 -6.51 -0.36 -7.06
C ILE A 78 -7.87 -1.01 -6.87
N CYS A 79 -8.64 -0.61 -5.87
CA CYS A 79 -10.00 -1.09 -5.62
C CYS A 79 -11.04 -0.52 -6.60
N GLY A 80 -10.69 0.50 -7.38
CA GLY A 80 -11.62 1.19 -8.29
C GLY A 80 -12.63 2.06 -7.55
N THR A 81 -12.31 2.50 -6.34
CA THR A 81 -13.15 3.39 -5.52
C THR A 81 -12.69 4.83 -5.52
N LEU A 82 -11.52 5.12 -6.12
CA LEU A 82 -11.07 6.48 -6.39
C LEU A 82 -11.87 7.03 -7.57
N LYS A 83 -12.58 8.12 -7.35
CA LYS A 83 -13.47 8.73 -8.34
C LYS A 83 -12.82 9.96 -8.99
N GLU A 84 -13.39 10.41 -10.10
CA GLU A 84 -12.96 11.63 -10.80
C GLU A 84 -13.03 12.86 -9.89
N GLU A 85 -14.06 12.95 -9.06
CA GLU A 85 -14.25 14.04 -8.09
C GLU A 85 -13.17 14.09 -7.00
N ASP A 86 -12.59 12.93 -6.63
CA ASP A 86 -11.51 12.86 -5.65
C ASP A 86 -10.21 13.51 -6.18
N LEU A 87 -10.05 13.60 -7.50
CA LEU A 87 -8.89 14.26 -8.11
C LEU A 87 -8.87 15.77 -7.90
N GLU A 88 -10.01 16.35 -7.55
CA GLU A 88 -10.14 17.77 -7.23
C GLU A 88 -9.95 18.06 -5.73
N GLU A 89 -9.66 17.02 -4.92
CA GLU A 89 -9.30 17.20 -3.51
C GLU A 89 -8.07 18.10 -3.38
N LEU A 90 -8.18 19.10 -2.52
CA LEU A 90 -7.08 20.02 -2.25
C LEU A 90 -6.15 19.44 -1.17
N SER A 91 -4.89 19.44 -1.49
CA SER A 91 -3.84 19.19 -0.51
C SER A 91 -3.77 20.34 0.52
N ARG A 92 -3.05 20.12 1.61
CA ARG A 92 -2.82 21.13 2.64
C ARG A 92 -2.08 22.39 2.13
N ASP A 93 -1.36 22.26 1.03
CA ASP A 93 -0.64 23.33 0.35
C ASP A 93 -1.42 23.95 -0.83
N GLY A 94 -2.70 23.55 -1.00
CA GLY A 94 -3.63 24.16 -1.96
C GLY A 94 -3.50 23.67 -3.40
N VAL A 95 -2.80 22.54 -3.62
CA VAL A 95 -2.65 21.88 -4.92
C VAL A 95 -3.66 20.74 -5.02
N THR A 96 -4.34 20.57 -6.15
CA THR A 96 -5.24 19.44 -6.35
C THR A 96 -4.47 18.12 -6.51
N LEU A 97 -5.11 16.99 -6.18
CA LEU A 97 -4.51 15.67 -6.42
C LEU A 97 -4.18 15.49 -7.92
N ARG A 98 -5.03 15.98 -8.80
CA ARG A 98 -4.80 16.00 -10.25
C ARG A 98 -3.50 16.71 -10.62
N GLU A 99 -3.34 17.95 -10.16
CA GLU A 99 -2.15 18.75 -10.42
C GLU A 99 -0.89 18.09 -9.86
N ALA A 100 -0.97 17.52 -8.66
CA ALA A 100 0.15 16.79 -8.04
C ALA A 100 0.55 15.57 -8.87
N LEU A 101 -0.41 14.76 -9.33
CA LEU A 101 -0.15 13.60 -10.18
C LEU A 101 0.47 14.00 -11.52
N VAL A 102 -0.09 15.01 -12.19
CA VAL A 102 0.43 15.50 -13.47
C VAL A 102 1.85 16.07 -13.30
N SER A 103 2.11 16.83 -12.25
CA SER A 103 3.44 17.38 -11.98
C SER A 103 4.48 16.28 -11.68
N ALA A 104 4.04 15.15 -11.15
CA ALA A 104 4.87 13.96 -10.95
C ALA A 104 5.01 13.08 -12.20
N GLY A 105 4.44 13.50 -13.34
CA GLY A 105 4.54 12.80 -14.61
C GLY A 105 3.51 11.69 -14.84
N TYR A 106 2.47 11.60 -14.01
CA TYR A 106 1.39 10.62 -14.19
C TYR A 106 0.27 11.14 -15.09
N GLN A 107 -0.33 10.23 -15.83
CA GLN A 107 -1.51 10.50 -16.67
C GLN A 107 -2.76 10.13 -15.86
N THR A 108 -3.56 11.09 -15.49
CA THR A 108 -4.74 10.86 -14.65
C THR A 108 -5.83 10.05 -15.36
N GLU A 109 -5.89 10.10 -16.69
CA GLU A 109 -6.78 9.26 -17.51
C GLU A 109 -6.48 7.75 -17.34
N ALA A 110 -5.23 7.40 -17.04
CA ALA A 110 -4.82 6.03 -16.81
C ALA A 110 -5.42 5.44 -15.51
N LEU A 111 -5.85 6.28 -14.56
CA LEU A 111 -6.45 5.82 -13.30
C LEU A 111 -7.71 4.98 -13.51
N LYS A 112 -8.45 5.20 -14.60
CA LYS A 112 -9.61 4.38 -14.98
C LYS A 112 -9.29 2.91 -15.24
N ASN A 113 -8.01 2.59 -15.50
CA ASN A 113 -7.52 1.27 -15.87
C ASN A 113 -6.65 0.61 -14.80
N VAL A 114 -6.54 1.20 -13.60
CA VAL A 114 -5.69 0.65 -12.53
C VAL A 114 -6.43 -0.30 -11.60
N LYS A 115 -7.75 -0.38 -11.70
CA LYS A 115 -8.55 -1.34 -10.92
C LYS A 115 -8.05 -2.76 -11.16
N ARG A 116 -7.92 -3.52 -10.07
CA ARG A 116 -7.41 -4.89 -10.07
C ARG A 116 -8.50 -5.85 -9.62
N ASP A 117 -8.96 -6.71 -10.53
CA ASP A 117 -9.94 -7.77 -10.24
C ASP A 117 -9.29 -9.15 -10.09
N ASP A 118 -7.96 -9.23 -10.27
CA ASP A 118 -7.18 -10.47 -10.18
C ASP A 118 -6.59 -10.75 -8.79
N ILE A 119 -6.71 -9.81 -7.85
CA ILE A 119 -6.16 -9.96 -6.49
C ILE A 119 -7.02 -10.94 -5.70
N ARG A 120 -6.39 -12.04 -5.24
CA ARG A 120 -7.02 -13.09 -4.44
C ARG A 120 -6.85 -12.90 -2.93
N ALA A 121 -5.72 -12.36 -2.54
CA ALA A 121 -5.38 -12.09 -1.15
C ALA A 121 -4.36 -10.97 -1.06
N ILE A 122 -4.36 -10.28 0.07
CA ILE A 122 -3.36 -9.29 0.44
C ILE A 122 -2.80 -9.71 1.80
N VAL A 123 -1.48 -9.68 1.91
CA VAL A 123 -0.76 -9.92 3.17
C VAL A 123 0.14 -8.72 3.41
N GLU A 124 -0.11 -7.98 4.47
CA GLU A 124 0.67 -6.81 4.84
C GLU A 124 1.43 -7.08 6.14
N LEU A 125 2.74 -6.87 6.12
CA LEU A 125 3.55 -6.76 7.33
C LEU A 125 3.62 -5.30 7.71
N HIS A 126 3.21 -5.00 8.93
CA HIS A 126 3.22 -3.63 9.46
C HIS A 126 3.83 -3.60 10.86
N ILE A 127 4.32 -2.44 11.28
CA ILE A 127 4.66 -2.22 12.69
C ILE A 127 3.37 -2.23 13.52
N GLU A 128 3.47 -2.60 14.80
CA GLU A 128 2.29 -2.67 15.67
C GLU A 128 1.63 -1.29 15.91
N GLN A 129 2.40 -0.22 15.85
CA GLN A 129 1.98 1.13 16.27
C GLN A 129 1.49 1.16 17.73
N GLY A 130 2.01 0.25 18.57
CA GLY A 130 1.64 0.09 19.96
C GLY A 130 2.70 -0.70 20.74
N PRO A 131 2.56 -0.83 22.06
CA PRO A 131 3.58 -1.43 22.94
C PRO A 131 3.30 -2.90 23.33
N VAL A 132 2.24 -3.53 22.84
CA VAL A 132 1.78 -4.84 23.36
C VAL A 132 2.76 -5.94 23.01
N LEU A 133 3.15 -6.07 21.72
CA LEU A 133 4.08 -7.11 21.28
C LEU A 133 5.44 -6.97 21.97
N GLU A 134 5.93 -5.74 22.14
CA GLU A 134 7.17 -5.47 22.83
C GLU A 134 7.07 -5.87 24.31
N SER A 135 6.00 -5.47 25.01
CA SER A 135 5.80 -5.79 26.42
C SER A 135 5.63 -7.28 26.68
N GLU A 136 5.04 -8.01 25.73
CA GLU A 136 4.86 -9.47 25.79
C GLU A 136 6.04 -10.25 25.19
N GLN A 137 7.08 -9.56 24.70
CA GLN A 137 8.25 -10.15 24.03
C GLN A 137 7.84 -11.05 22.83
N LYS A 138 6.81 -10.64 22.10
CA LYS A 138 6.34 -11.29 20.87
C LYS A 138 6.97 -10.64 19.65
N GLN A 139 7.41 -11.46 18.69
CA GLN A 139 7.99 -10.96 17.45
C GLN A 139 6.92 -10.64 16.39
N ILE A 140 5.83 -11.39 16.38
CA ILE A 140 4.76 -11.29 15.40
C ILE A 140 3.41 -11.39 16.12
N GLY A 141 2.47 -10.56 15.68
CA GLY A 141 1.04 -10.67 16.02
C GLY A 141 0.21 -10.82 14.75
N ILE A 142 -0.85 -11.59 14.85
CA ILE A 142 -1.86 -11.65 13.78
C ILE A 142 -2.97 -10.68 14.19
N VAL A 143 -3.24 -9.70 13.32
CA VAL A 143 -4.30 -8.70 13.58
C VAL A 143 -5.65 -9.39 13.48
N ASP A 144 -6.44 -9.29 14.53
CA ASP A 144 -7.82 -9.80 14.59
C ASP A 144 -8.85 -8.65 14.58
N SER A 145 -8.43 -7.45 14.94
CA SER A 145 -9.28 -6.27 14.98
C SER A 145 -8.47 -4.99 14.80
N ILE A 146 -9.08 -3.97 14.23
CA ILE A 146 -8.53 -2.62 14.10
C ILE A 146 -9.49 -1.66 14.82
N VAL A 147 -8.94 -0.84 15.72
CA VAL A 147 -9.74 0.16 16.44
C VAL A 147 -10.19 1.26 15.47
N GLY A 148 -11.43 1.69 15.65
CA GLY A 148 -11.95 2.85 14.91
C GLY A 148 -11.34 4.14 15.45
N ILE A 149 -10.98 5.05 14.55
CA ILE A 149 -10.52 6.40 14.88
C ILE A 149 -11.62 7.38 14.47
N VAL A 150 -12.03 8.24 15.39
CA VAL A 150 -12.98 9.32 15.14
C VAL A 150 -12.29 10.64 15.45
N ASN A 151 -12.17 11.49 14.44
CA ASN A 151 -11.67 12.86 14.60
C ASN A 151 -12.88 13.81 14.74
N TYR A 152 -12.88 14.65 15.79
CA TYR A 152 -13.91 15.65 16.05
C TYR A 152 -13.44 17.05 15.66
#